data_a8660b9a83a557ad535ff48c1bd53074
#
_entry.id   a8660b9a83a557ad535ff48c1bd53074
#
_cell.length_a   1.000
_cell.length_b   1.000
_cell.length_c   1.000
_cell.angle_alpha   90.00
_cell.angle_beta   90.00
_cell.angle_gamma   90.00
#
_symmetry.space_group_name_H-M   'P 1'
#
loop_
_entity.id
_entity.type
_entity.pdbx_description
1 polymer ?
#
loop_
_entity_poly.entity_id
_entity_poly.type
_entity_poly.pdbx_seq_one_letter_code
_entity_poly.pdbx_strand_id
1 'polypeptide(L)'
;DVRLIKERFPGVPVVTYVNTYADVKAESDICCTSSNAIAVVESLKADTVIFLPDQYLAANVARESGKHIIFPTLDPRGLEAGSTDLLDVQLIGWHGRCEVHEKFTVQDIQTVRAQFPDVLILAHPECSPEVVAASDFSGSTNAMIKHVQQTRAAHYLLLTECAMGDNVAAANPDKEMLRLCMV
;
A
#
# COMPACT_ATOMS: atom_id res chain seq x y z
N ASP A 1 -18.21 9.34 -5.11
CA ASP A 1 -17.01 9.84 -4.40
C ASP A 1 -15.90 10.25 -5.37
N VAL A 2 -15.55 9.42 -6.38
CA VAL A 2 -14.50 9.78 -7.37
C VAL A 2 -14.86 11.06 -8.13
N ARG A 3 -16.11 11.23 -8.53
CA ARG A 3 -16.58 12.45 -9.22
C ARG A 3 -16.44 13.69 -8.33
N LEU A 4 -16.77 13.59 -7.06
CA LEU A 4 -16.62 14.71 -6.11
C LEU A 4 -15.15 15.14 -5.96
N ILE A 5 -14.22 14.18 -5.90
CA ILE A 5 -12.80 14.52 -5.83
C ILE A 5 -12.31 15.16 -7.13
N LYS A 6 -12.78 14.68 -8.30
CA LYS A 6 -12.47 15.29 -9.62
C LYS A 6 -13.06 16.71 -9.75
N GLU A 7 -14.27 16.95 -9.24
CA GLU A 7 -14.88 18.29 -9.20
C GLU A 7 -14.10 19.25 -8.31
N ARG A 8 -13.59 18.77 -7.18
CA ARG A 8 -12.79 19.57 -6.23
C ARG A 8 -11.39 19.87 -6.77
N PHE A 9 -10.81 18.95 -7.55
CA PHE A 9 -9.47 19.06 -8.13
C PHE A 9 -9.52 18.88 -9.65
N PRO A 10 -10.08 19.88 -10.39
CA PRO A 10 -10.32 19.75 -11.82
C PRO A 10 -9.01 19.63 -12.60
N GLY A 11 -8.97 18.68 -13.56
CA GLY A 11 -7.81 18.46 -14.41
C GLY A 11 -6.66 17.68 -13.77
N VAL A 12 -6.76 17.31 -12.49
CA VAL A 12 -5.77 16.46 -11.83
C VAL A 12 -5.99 15.00 -12.26
N PRO A 13 -4.97 14.30 -12.79
CA PRO A 13 -5.11 12.92 -13.22
C PRO A 13 -5.36 11.97 -12.05
N VAL A 14 -6.19 10.95 -12.31
CA VAL A 14 -6.58 9.93 -11.34
C VAL A 14 -5.88 8.62 -11.63
N VAL A 15 -5.01 8.20 -10.73
CA VAL A 15 -4.42 6.86 -10.67
C VAL A 15 -5.25 6.00 -9.73
N THR A 16 -5.65 4.81 -10.17
CA THR A 16 -6.35 3.88 -9.30
C THR A 16 -5.62 2.54 -9.18
N TYR A 17 -5.54 2.04 -7.97
CA TYR A 17 -5.07 0.68 -7.72
C TYR A 17 -6.03 -0.34 -8.33
N VAL A 18 -5.50 -1.32 -9.05
CA VAL A 18 -6.30 -2.27 -9.82
C VAL A 18 -7.27 -3.09 -8.97
N ASN A 19 -6.96 -3.29 -7.69
CA ASN A 19 -7.81 -4.01 -6.76
C ASN A 19 -8.89 -3.09 -6.16
N THR A 20 -9.83 -2.68 -7.01
CA THR A 20 -10.98 -1.84 -6.66
C THR A 20 -12.15 -2.12 -7.59
N TYR A 21 -13.29 -1.47 -7.34
CA TYR A 21 -14.51 -1.62 -8.13
C TYR A 21 -14.37 -1.10 -9.56
N ALA A 22 -15.12 -1.72 -10.48
CA ALA A 22 -15.14 -1.33 -11.90
C ALA A 22 -15.55 0.14 -12.10
N ASP A 23 -16.50 0.63 -11.30
CA ASP A 23 -16.99 2.01 -11.37
C ASP A 23 -15.89 3.03 -11.01
N VAL A 24 -15.02 2.71 -10.04
CA VAL A 24 -13.86 3.54 -9.70
C VAL A 24 -12.88 3.58 -10.86
N LYS A 25 -12.60 2.42 -11.48
CA LYS A 25 -11.70 2.34 -12.64
C LYS A 25 -12.24 3.09 -13.85
N ALA A 26 -13.56 3.06 -14.07
CA ALA A 26 -14.19 3.77 -15.18
C ALA A 26 -14.07 5.30 -15.08
N GLU A 27 -13.94 5.83 -13.87
CA GLU A 27 -13.73 7.26 -13.61
C GLU A 27 -12.26 7.66 -13.50
N SER A 28 -11.33 6.69 -13.62
CA SER A 28 -9.88 6.90 -13.47
C SER A 28 -9.18 6.98 -14.81
N ASP A 29 -8.06 7.69 -14.85
CA ASP A 29 -7.28 7.89 -16.10
C ASP A 29 -6.31 6.73 -16.35
N ILE A 30 -5.79 6.11 -15.29
CA ILE A 30 -4.86 4.99 -15.39
C ILE A 30 -4.96 4.06 -14.16
N CYS A 31 -4.72 2.77 -14.37
CA CYS A 31 -4.63 1.80 -13.29
C CYS A 31 -3.18 1.44 -12.97
N CYS A 32 -2.90 1.14 -11.70
CA CYS A 32 -1.61 0.62 -11.25
C CYS A 32 -1.79 -0.65 -10.40
N THR A 33 -0.68 -1.31 -10.11
CA THR A 33 -0.54 -2.35 -9.11
C THR A 33 0.44 -1.90 -8.04
N SER A 34 0.55 -2.63 -6.92
CA SER A 34 1.56 -2.35 -5.89
C SER A 34 3.00 -2.41 -6.42
N SER A 35 3.24 -3.13 -7.53
CA SER A 35 4.57 -3.26 -8.11
C SER A 35 5.02 -2.08 -8.97
N ASN A 36 4.10 -1.27 -9.46
CA ASN A 36 4.39 -0.17 -10.40
C ASN A 36 3.74 1.16 -10.01
N ALA A 37 3.17 1.28 -8.82
CA ALA A 37 2.44 2.46 -8.40
C ALA A 37 3.28 3.74 -8.49
N ILE A 38 4.52 3.71 -7.99
CA ILE A 38 5.45 4.85 -8.06
C ILE A 38 5.75 5.21 -9.52
N ALA A 39 6.12 4.22 -10.34
CA ALA A 39 6.46 4.45 -11.74
C ALA A 39 5.26 5.02 -12.53
N VAL A 40 4.04 4.58 -12.24
CA VAL A 40 2.81 5.11 -12.85
C VAL A 40 2.60 6.58 -12.45
N VAL A 41 2.69 6.89 -11.15
CA VAL A 41 2.56 8.27 -10.65
C VAL A 41 3.60 9.20 -11.31
N GLU A 42 4.86 8.77 -11.38
CA GLU A 42 5.95 9.55 -12.00
C GLU A 42 5.78 9.71 -13.51
N SER A 43 5.22 8.71 -14.20
CA SER A 43 5.03 8.74 -15.66
C SER A 43 4.06 9.81 -16.12
N LEU A 44 3.14 10.24 -15.27
CA LEU A 44 2.12 11.25 -15.60
C LEU A 44 2.70 12.65 -15.75
N LYS A 45 3.88 12.92 -15.19
CA LYS A 45 4.55 14.26 -15.23
C LYS A 45 3.62 15.39 -14.80
N ALA A 46 2.66 15.10 -13.93
CA ALA A 46 1.74 16.05 -13.33
C ALA A 46 2.28 16.53 -11.98
N ASP A 47 2.06 17.79 -11.65
CA ASP A 47 2.46 18.36 -10.37
C ASP A 47 1.71 17.69 -9.21
N THR A 48 0.44 17.37 -9.43
CA THR A 48 -0.42 16.68 -8.47
C THR A 48 -1.13 15.50 -9.14
N VAL A 49 -1.32 14.41 -8.39
CA VAL A 49 -2.02 13.18 -8.82
C VAL A 49 -3.00 12.75 -7.74
N ILE A 50 -4.22 12.37 -8.13
CA ILE A 50 -5.17 11.70 -7.25
C ILE A 50 -4.85 10.20 -7.25
N PHE A 51 -4.67 9.59 -6.07
CA PHE A 51 -4.35 8.18 -5.90
C PHE A 51 -5.44 7.46 -5.11
N LEU A 52 -6.08 6.49 -5.75
CA LEU A 52 -7.25 5.77 -5.22
C LEU A 52 -7.02 4.26 -5.16
N PRO A 53 -7.79 3.51 -4.39
CA PRO A 53 -8.60 3.96 -3.26
C PRO A 53 -7.89 3.81 -1.91
N ASP A 54 -6.75 3.07 -1.86
CA ASP A 54 -6.12 2.61 -0.62
C ASP A 54 -5.26 3.70 0.02
N GLN A 55 -5.60 4.04 1.28
CA GLN A 55 -4.91 5.06 2.07
C GLN A 55 -3.46 4.69 2.36
N TYR A 56 -3.21 3.44 2.74
CA TYR A 56 -1.89 3.00 3.17
C TYR A 56 -0.95 2.85 1.98
N LEU A 57 -1.43 2.28 0.87
CA LEU A 57 -0.65 2.22 -0.36
C LEU A 57 -0.29 3.63 -0.85
N ALA A 58 -1.25 4.58 -0.83
CA ALA A 58 -1.00 5.97 -1.20
C ALA A 58 0.05 6.63 -0.30
N ALA A 59 -0.04 6.43 1.04
CA ALA A 59 0.92 6.95 2.00
C ALA A 59 2.32 6.34 1.82
N ASN A 60 2.42 5.05 1.53
CA ASN A 60 3.68 4.37 1.26
C ASN A 60 4.30 4.84 -0.07
N VAL A 61 3.48 5.01 -1.13
CA VAL A 61 3.92 5.62 -2.40
C VAL A 61 4.46 7.03 -2.18
N ALA A 62 3.76 7.85 -1.40
CA ALA A 62 4.19 9.22 -1.07
C ALA A 62 5.54 9.20 -0.36
N ARG A 63 5.68 8.39 0.68
CA ARG A 63 6.91 8.27 1.46
C ARG A 63 8.10 7.83 0.60
N GLU A 64 7.92 6.80 -0.23
CA GLU A 64 9.00 6.24 -1.04
C GLU A 64 9.40 7.15 -2.21
N SER A 65 8.46 7.93 -2.75
CA SER A 65 8.72 8.92 -3.79
C SER A 65 9.09 10.31 -3.27
N GLY A 66 9.06 10.51 -1.93
CA GLY A 66 9.34 11.81 -1.30
C GLY A 66 8.26 12.86 -1.59
N LYS A 67 7.05 12.45 -1.94
CA LYS A 67 5.93 13.33 -2.30
C LYS A 67 5.09 13.70 -1.08
N HIS A 68 4.60 14.94 -1.06
CA HIS A 68 3.65 15.39 -0.05
C HIS A 68 2.23 14.93 -0.40
N ILE A 69 1.58 14.23 0.52
CA ILE A 69 0.23 13.68 0.35
C ILE A 69 -0.76 14.32 1.34
N ILE A 70 -2.00 14.54 0.87
CA ILE A 70 -3.14 14.88 1.71
C ILE A 70 -4.26 13.84 1.55
N PHE A 71 -5.11 13.73 2.56
CA PHE A 71 -6.31 12.90 2.55
C PHE A 71 -7.52 13.80 2.83
N PRO A 72 -8.21 14.27 1.79
CA PRO A 72 -9.36 15.16 1.95
C PRO A 72 -10.53 14.42 2.63
N THR A 73 -11.26 15.09 3.49
CA THR A 73 -12.45 14.57 4.17
C THR A 73 -13.73 15.02 3.49
N LEU A 74 -14.73 14.13 3.48
CA LEU A 74 -16.10 14.48 3.09
C LEU A 74 -16.80 15.12 4.29
N ASP A 75 -17.01 16.42 4.22
CA ASP A 75 -17.89 17.17 5.13
C ASP A 75 -19.31 17.23 4.50
N PRO A 76 -20.40 17.33 5.28
CA PRO A 76 -21.75 17.55 4.74
C PRO A 76 -21.90 18.77 3.82
N ARG A 77 -20.97 19.71 3.86
CA ARG A 77 -20.89 20.89 3.00
C ARG A 77 -20.04 20.69 1.74
N GLY A 78 -19.43 19.52 1.58
CA GLY A 78 -18.55 19.18 0.46
C GLY A 78 -17.23 18.56 0.90
N LEU A 79 -16.31 18.43 -0.06
CA LEU A 79 -14.96 17.89 0.19
C LEU A 79 -14.07 19.00 0.76
N GLU A 80 -13.57 18.83 1.98
CA GLU A 80 -12.59 19.73 2.57
C GLU A 80 -11.17 19.15 2.46
N ALA A 81 -10.25 19.93 1.92
CA ALA A 81 -8.84 19.56 1.79
C ALA A 81 -8.03 19.74 3.09
N GLY A 82 -8.70 20.20 4.16
CA GLY A 82 -8.01 20.66 5.36
C GLY A 82 -7.37 22.05 5.18
N SER A 83 -6.68 22.52 6.21
CA SER A 83 -5.99 23.82 6.20
C SER A 83 -4.59 23.79 5.55
N THR A 84 -4.27 22.73 4.81
CA THR A 84 -2.97 22.57 4.18
C THR A 84 -2.86 23.45 2.94
N ASP A 85 -1.76 24.18 2.80
CA ASP A 85 -1.48 24.92 1.58
C ASP A 85 -1.32 23.94 0.41
N LEU A 86 -2.23 24.03 -0.56
CA LEU A 86 -2.28 23.12 -1.71
C LEU A 86 -1.13 23.32 -2.69
N LEU A 87 -0.32 24.35 -2.52
CA LEU A 87 0.78 24.70 -3.43
C LEU A 87 1.86 23.59 -3.46
N ASP A 88 2.04 22.86 -2.36
CA ASP A 88 3.07 21.81 -2.25
C ASP A 88 2.49 20.38 -2.30
N VAL A 89 1.18 20.23 -2.51
CA VAL A 89 0.53 18.91 -2.53
C VAL A 89 0.77 18.21 -3.85
N GLN A 90 1.41 17.06 -3.82
CA GLN A 90 1.74 16.26 -5.01
C GLN A 90 0.91 14.99 -5.13
N LEU A 91 0.32 14.52 -4.02
CA LEU A 91 -0.62 13.40 -4.01
C LEU A 91 -1.88 13.76 -3.21
N ILE A 92 -3.02 13.32 -3.73
CA ILE A 92 -4.32 13.41 -3.07
C ILE A 92 -4.83 11.99 -2.92
N GLY A 93 -4.79 11.47 -1.70
CA GLY A 93 -5.23 10.11 -1.39
C GLY A 93 -6.69 10.03 -1.00
N TRP A 94 -7.16 8.82 -0.73
CA TRP A 94 -8.49 8.51 -0.24
C TRP A 94 -8.41 7.63 1.02
N HIS A 95 -9.51 7.54 1.79
CA HIS A 95 -9.54 6.83 3.08
C HIS A 95 -9.91 5.34 2.98
N GLY A 96 -9.91 4.75 1.78
CA GLY A 96 -10.10 3.32 1.60
C GLY A 96 -8.95 2.52 2.20
N ARG A 97 -9.23 1.30 2.67
CA ARG A 97 -8.23 0.40 3.24
C ARG A 97 -8.50 -1.03 2.81
N CYS A 98 -7.45 -1.83 2.68
CA CYS A 98 -7.57 -3.25 2.50
C CYS A 98 -7.89 -3.92 3.85
N GLU A 99 -9.05 -4.58 3.95
CA GLU A 99 -9.52 -5.24 5.18
C GLU A 99 -8.60 -6.37 5.67
N VAL A 100 -7.71 -6.87 4.82
CA VAL A 100 -6.69 -7.85 5.19
C VAL A 100 -5.48 -7.15 5.78
N HIS A 101 -4.90 -6.19 5.05
CA HIS A 101 -3.62 -5.58 5.41
C HIS A 101 -3.72 -4.58 6.57
N GLU A 102 -4.88 -3.95 6.78
CA GLU A 102 -5.08 -3.03 7.92
C GLU A 102 -5.06 -3.71 9.30
N LYS A 103 -5.22 -5.04 9.34
CA LYS A 103 -5.22 -5.81 10.59
C LYS A 103 -3.83 -6.04 11.17
N PHE A 104 -2.78 -5.99 10.36
CA PHE A 104 -1.41 -6.18 10.83
C PHE A 104 -0.91 -4.97 11.60
N THR A 105 -0.24 -5.23 12.73
CA THR A 105 0.24 -4.21 13.65
C THR A 105 1.74 -4.33 13.92
N VAL A 106 2.36 -3.24 14.38
CA VAL A 106 3.76 -3.27 14.86
C VAL A 106 3.92 -4.20 16.07
N GLN A 107 2.85 -4.36 16.89
CA GLN A 107 2.87 -5.28 18.03
C GLN A 107 2.97 -6.74 17.57
N ASP A 108 2.34 -7.11 16.45
CA ASP A 108 2.47 -8.46 15.87
C ASP A 108 3.92 -8.71 15.45
N ILE A 109 4.56 -7.74 14.80
CA ILE A 109 5.98 -7.80 14.42
C ILE A 109 6.86 -8.02 15.65
N GLN A 110 6.67 -7.24 16.72
CA GLN A 110 7.43 -7.34 17.95
C GLN A 110 7.24 -8.70 18.63
N THR A 111 6.01 -9.20 18.65
CA THR A 111 5.68 -10.51 19.23
C THR A 111 6.38 -11.64 18.48
N VAL A 112 6.34 -11.61 17.15
CA VAL A 112 7.01 -12.63 16.34
C VAL A 112 8.53 -12.54 16.46
N ARG A 113 9.12 -11.35 16.47
CA ARG A 113 10.58 -11.17 16.68
C ARG A 113 11.04 -11.65 18.05
N ALA A 114 10.20 -11.52 19.09
CA ALA A 114 10.53 -12.03 20.43
C ALA A 114 10.58 -13.58 20.47
N GLN A 115 9.76 -14.24 19.65
CA GLN A 115 9.72 -15.71 19.55
C GLN A 115 10.75 -16.26 18.54
N PHE A 116 10.99 -15.53 17.47
CA PHE A 116 11.88 -15.89 16.36
C PHE A 116 12.83 -14.71 16.05
N PRO A 117 13.95 -14.58 16.79
CA PRO A 117 14.84 -13.42 16.67
C PRO A 117 15.44 -13.23 15.27
N ASP A 118 15.60 -14.34 14.52
CA ASP A 118 16.19 -14.35 13.17
C ASP A 118 15.13 -14.30 12.05
N VAL A 119 13.88 -13.96 12.37
CA VAL A 119 12.81 -13.88 11.36
C VAL A 119 13.01 -12.71 10.41
N LEU A 120 12.88 -12.95 9.12
CA LEU A 120 12.71 -11.89 8.12
C LEU A 120 11.22 -11.61 7.91
N ILE A 121 10.82 -10.37 8.12
CA ILE A 121 9.44 -9.90 8.03
C ILE A 121 9.25 -9.08 6.75
N LEU A 122 8.33 -9.53 5.90
CA LEU A 122 8.02 -8.92 4.62
C LEU A 122 6.57 -8.39 4.66
N ALA A 123 6.37 -7.12 4.37
CA ALA A 123 5.05 -6.49 4.37
C ALA A 123 4.59 -6.08 2.97
N HIS A 124 3.30 -6.26 2.70
CA HIS A 124 2.69 -5.68 1.51
C HIS A 124 2.53 -4.16 1.67
N PRO A 125 2.68 -3.35 0.60
CA PRO A 125 2.55 -1.89 0.69
C PRO A 125 1.17 -1.35 1.08
N GLU A 126 0.15 -2.20 1.13
CA GLU A 126 -1.17 -1.89 1.71
C GLU A 126 -1.22 -2.04 3.24
N CYS A 127 -0.15 -2.51 3.89
CA CYS A 127 0.00 -2.40 5.33
C CYS A 127 0.24 -0.94 5.74
N SER A 128 -0.08 -0.60 6.99
CA SER A 128 0.15 0.75 7.48
C SER A 128 1.62 1.17 7.34
N PRO A 129 1.92 2.48 7.18
CA PRO A 129 3.30 2.97 7.07
C PRO A 129 4.19 2.55 8.22
N GLU A 130 3.64 2.42 9.43
CA GLU A 130 4.36 1.99 10.63
C GLU A 130 4.73 0.50 10.54
N VAL A 131 3.83 -0.35 10.03
CA VAL A 131 4.09 -1.78 9.81
C VAL A 131 5.14 -1.97 8.73
N VAL A 132 5.01 -1.24 7.62
CA VAL A 132 6.00 -1.25 6.53
C VAL A 132 7.37 -0.80 7.04
N ALA A 133 7.44 0.28 7.83
CA ALA A 133 8.69 0.79 8.39
C ALA A 133 9.34 -0.17 9.41
N ALA A 134 8.54 -0.96 10.14
CA ALA A 134 9.02 -1.95 11.11
C ALA A 134 9.42 -3.29 10.46
N SER A 135 9.10 -3.52 9.20
CA SER A 135 9.41 -4.73 8.45
C SER A 135 10.82 -4.66 7.84
N ASP A 136 11.39 -5.82 7.52
CA ASP A 136 12.73 -5.90 6.89
C ASP A 136 12.67 -5.64 5.40
N PHE A 137 11.52 -5.88 4.78
CA PHE A 137 11.27 -5.66 3.35
C PHE A 137 9.81 -5.29 3.13
N SER A 138 9.57 -4.39 2.17
CA SER A 138 8.23 -4.12 1.66
C SER A 138 8.23 -4.19 0.14
N GLY A 139 7.17 -4.78 -0.41
CA GLY A 139 7.03 -4.89 -1.85
C GLY A 139 5.78 -5.66 -2.28
N SER A 140 5.55 -5.67 -3.59
CA SER A 140 4.46 -6.45 -4.18
C SER A 140 4.63 -7.95 -3.93
N THR A 141 3.57 -8.73 -4.16
CA THR A 141 3.59 -10.19 -4.04
C THR A 141 4.77 -10.82 -4.78
N ASN A 142 5.03 -10.41 -6.03
CA ASN A 142 6.17 -10.92 -6.80
C ASN A 142 7.52 -10.48 -6.21
N ALA A 143 7.62 -9.27 -5.67
CA ALA A 143 8.83 -8.79 -5.02
C ALA A 143 9.11 -9.59 -3.73
N MET A 144 8.09 -9.88 -2.93
CA MET A 144 8.21 -10.73 -1.75
C MET A 144 8.67 -12.15 -2.10
N ILE A 145 8.08 -12.78 -3.13
CA ILE A 145 8.53 -14.11 -3.61
C ILE A 145 10.01 -14.08 -3.96
N LYS A 146 10.43 -13.12 -4.76
CA LYS A 146 11.85 -12.99 -5.17
C LYS A 146 12.76 -12.75 -3.98
N HIS A 147 12.34 -11.92 -3.03
CA HIS A 147 13.12 -11.64 -1.82
C HIS A 147 13.33 -12.91 -0.99
N VAL A 148 12.28 -13.71 -0.77
CA VAL A 148 12.37 -14.99 -0.09
C VAL A 148 13.31 -15.94 -0.84
N GLN A 149 13.25 -16.02 -2.18
CA GLN A 149 14.12 -16.87 -2.99
C GLN A 149 15.60 -16.47 -2.90
N GLN A 150 15.88 -15.17 -2.83
CA GLN A 150 17.23 -14.60 -2.86
C GLN A 150 17.91 -14.50 -1.48
N THR A 151 17.15 -14.57 -0.41
CA THR A 151 17.65 -14.44 0.97
C THR A 151 17.70 -15.80 1.68
N ARG A 152 18.51 -15.85 2.75
CA ARG A 152 18.61 -17.03 3.63
C ARG A 152 18.31 -16.61 5.05
N ALA A 153 17.14 -16.96 5.53
CA ALA A 153 16.75 -16.83 6.92
C ALA A 153 16.18 -18.17 7.40
N ALA A 154 16.19 -18.41 8.71
CA ALA A 154 15.57 -19.59 9.29
C ALA A 154 14.05 -19.52 9.15
N HIS A 155 13.49 -18.32 9.36
CA HIS A 155 12.06 -18.09 9.35
C HIS A 155 11.71 -16.85 8.52
N TYR A 156 10.58 -16.91 7.83
CA TYR A 156 10.00 -15.79 7.11
C TYR A 156 8.58 -15.54 7.59
N LEU A 157 8.21 -14.29 7.80
CA LEU A 157 6.84 -13.86 8.04
C LEU A 157 6.39 -12.94 6.91
N LEU A 158 5.27 -13.28 6.27
CA LEU A 158 4.66 -12.46 5.25
C LEU A 158 3.40 -11.80 5.83
N LEU A 159 3.40 -10.47 5.91
CA LEU A 159 2.25 -9.66 6.30
C LEU A 159 1.42 -9.34 5.05
N THR A 160 0.65 -10.32 4.63
CA THR A 160 -0.24 -10.32 3.47
C THR A 160 -1.27 -11.45 3.58
N GLU A 161 -2.04 -11.71 2.55
CA GLU A 161 -3.02 -12.81 2.53
C GLU A 161 -2.38 -14.17 2.78
N CYS A 162 -3.06 -15.03 3.56
CA CYS A 162 -2.56 -16.36 3.90
C CYS A 162 -2.28 -17.23 2.68
N ALA A 163 -3.13 -17.16 1.65
CA ALA A 163 -2.94 -17.89 0.39
C ALA A 163 -1.62 -17.53 -0.31
N MET A 164 -1.16 -16.28 -0.15
CA MET A 164 0.15 -15.87 -0.66
C MET A 164 1.28 -16.58 0.10
N GLY A 165 1.17 -16.71 1.42
CA GLY A 165 2.11 -17.48 2.24
C GLY A 165 2.19 -18.95 1.81
N ASP A 166 1.06 -19.57 1.47
CA ASP A 166 1.00 -20.94 0.96
C ASP A 166 1.74 -21.09 -0.37
N ASN A 167 1.53 -20.16 -1.29
CA ASN A 167 2.21 -20.16 -2.59
C ASN A 167 3.72 -20.01 -2.44
N VAL A 168 4.19 -19.13 -1.53
CA VAL A 168 5.62 -18.95 -1.26
C VAL A 168 6.22 -20.20 -0.61
N ALA A 169 5.53 -20.80 0.36
CA ALA A 169 5.98 -22.04 1.00
C ALA A 169 6.09 -23.19 0.00
N ALA A 170 5.10 -23.36 -0.89
CA ALA A 170 5.14 -24.38 -1.92
C ALA A 170 6.32 -24.21 -2.90
N ALA A 171 6.68 -22.96 -3.21
CA ALA A 171 7.83 -22.64 -4.07
C ALA A 171 9.20 -22.73 -3.37
N ASN A 172 9.22 -22.77 -2.02
CA ASN A 172 10.42 -22.76 -1.18
C ASN A 172 10.29 -23.79 -0.04
N PRO A 173 10.25 -25.09 -0.34
CA PRO A 173 9.99 -26.14 0.67
C PRO A 173 11.08 -26.28 1.73
N ASP A 174 12.25 -25.71 1.50
CA ASP A 174 13.40 -25.67 2.40
C ASP A 174 13.36 -24.49 3.39
N LYS A 175 12.32 -23.63 3.31
CA LYS A 175 12.16 -22.42 4.13
C LYS A 175 10.91 -22.48 4.98
N GLU A 176 11.01 -22.04 6.22
CA GLU A 176 9.87 -22.01 7.12
C GLU A 176 9.11 -20.67 6.99
N MET A 177 7.84 -20.77 6.59
CA MET A 177 6.93 -19.62 6.49
C MET A 177 6.03 -19.55 7.72
N LEU A 178 6.27 -18.57 8.57
CA LEU A 178 5.38 -18.22 9.68
C LEU A 178 4.12 -17.53 9.14
N ARG A 179 3.01 -17.69 9.83
CA ARG A 179 1.71 -17.14 9.39
C ARG A 179 1.02 -16.41 10.52
N LEU A 180 0.53 -15.24 10.21
CA LEU A 180 -0.45 -14.50 11.00
C LEU A 180 -1.73 -14.43 10.17
N CYS A 181 -2.53 -15.50 10.19
CA CYS A 181 -3.83 -15.49 9.51
C CYS A 181 -4.84 -14.77 10.40
N MET A 182 -5.11 -13.52 10.07
CA MET A 182 -6.16 -12.73 10.69
C MET A 182 -7.50 -13.12 10.05
N VAL A 183 -8.34 -13.82 10.81
CA VAL A 183 -9.68 -14.25 10.39
C VAL A 183 -10.69 -13.15 10.64
#